data_245f961038036b0bf5a389d96f53c2df
#
_entry.id   245f961038036b0bf5a389d96f53c2df
#
_cell.length_a   1.000
_cell.length_b   1.000
_cell.length_c   1.000
_cell.angle_alpha   90.00
_cell.angle_beta   90.00
_cell.angle_gamma   90.00
#
_symmetry.space_group_name_H-M   'P 1'
#
loop_
_entity.id
_entity.type
_entity.pdbx_description
1 polymer ?
#
loop_
_entity_poly.entity_id
_entity_poly.type
_entity_poly.pdbx_seq_one_letter_code
_entity_poly.pdbx_strand_id
1 'polypeptide(L)'
;LWPGAQGKPELATHTLEGRHTLSQINLNLYRLAGTPAPRLPDDLAGKSLILIGGYSYWPKVNALLDDPGLDLRLLRTSNHLSALEMLQRNRGDYLLDYQIPVEQARQRLRMEALPYQRLAQVPIHFIVSRHARDAATIVTALDDAYEALRVAGEDLSLPSD
;
A
#
# COMPACT_ATOMS: atom_id res chain seq x y z
N LEU A 1 -12.36 14.14 6.79
CA LEU A 1 -10.99 13.96 7.30
C LEU A 1 -10.70 12.49 7.50
N TRP A 2 -9.56 12.01 6.99
CA TRP A 2 -9.04 10.67 7.22
C TRP A 2 -7.51 10.64 7.06
N PRO A 3 -6.79 9.70 7.68
CA PRO A 3 -5.41 9.42 7.31
C PRO A 3 -5.40 8.70 5.96
N GLY A 4 -4.62 9.18 5.02
CA GLY A 4 -4.62 8.64 3.67
C GLY A 4 -3.28 8.75 2.97
N ALA A 5 -3.12 7.96 1.92
CA ALA A 5 -1.91 7.94 1.11
C ALA A 5 -1.74 9.25 0.34
N GLN A 6 -0.55 9.83 0.45
CA GLN A 6 -0.18 11.05 -0.25
C GLN A 6 -0.09 10.84 -1.76
N GLY A 7 -0.38 11.90 -2.51
CA GLY A 7 -0.04 12.01 -3.93
C GLY A 7 -0.91 11.13 -4.85
N LYS A 8 -2.15 10.81 -4.47
CA LYS A 8 -3.09 10.16 -5.37
C LYS A 8 -3.66 11.16 -6.38
N PRO A 9 -3.35 11.04 -7.68
CA PRO A 9 -3.77 12.02 -8.68
C PRO A 9 -5.28 12.21 -8.76
N GLU A 10 -6.05 11.13 -8.58
CA GLU A 10 -7.51 11.14 -8.60
C GLU A 10 -8.14 11.92 -7.44
N LEU A 11 -7.41 12.15 -6.36
CA LEU A 11 -7.87 12.91 -5.19
C LEU A 11 -7.39 14.36 -5.18
N ALA A 12 -6.38 14.71 -5.96
CA ALA A 12 -5.69 16.01 -5.89
C ALA A 12 -6.63 17.22 -6.07
N THR A 13 -7.66 17.10 -6.91
CA THR A 13 -8.65 18.17 -7.15
C THR A 13 -9.71 18.28 -6.05
N HIS A 14 -9.90 17.25 -5.25
CA HIS A 14 -10.99 17.13 -4.28
C HIS A 14 -10.53 17.18 -2.83
N THR A 15 -9.23 17.13 -2.57
CA THR A 15 -8.68 17.06 -1.22
C THR A 15 -7.55 18.06 -0.97
N LEU A 16 -7.34 18.36 0.31
CA LEU A 16 -6.13 19.00 0.84
C LEU A 16 -5.36 17.98 1.66
N GLU A 17 -4.05 18.01 1.55
CA GLU A 17 -3.15 17.12 2.29
C GLU A 17 -2.41 17.91 3.37
N GLY A 18 -2.27 17.33 4.57
CA GLY A 18 -1.44 17.85 5.65
C GLY A 18 0.04 17.76 5.30
N ARG A 19 0.87 18.57 5.95
CA ARG A 19 2.33 18.64 5.72
C ARG A 19 3.09 17.46 6.31
N HIS A 20 2.58 16.91 7.42
CA HIS A 20 3.30 15.90 8.19
C HIS A 20 2.98 14.49 7.74
N THR A 21 4.03 13.68 7.62
CA THR A 21 3.89 12.23 7.44
C THR A 21 3.53 11.60 8.79
N LEU A 22 2.34 11.04 8.88
CA LEU A 22 1.83 10.37 10.10
C LEU A 22 2.40 8.97 10.25
N SER A 23 2.53 8.27 9.14
CA SER A 23 3.13 6.94 9.05
C SER A 23 3.50 6.62 7.60
N GLN A 24 4.02 5.42 7.38
CA GLN A 24 4.33 4.93 6.03
C GLN A 24 3.75 3.54 5.84
N ILE A 25 3.19 3.29 4.67
CA ILE A 25 2.76 1.96 4.25
C ILE A 25 3.68 1.43 3.16
N ASN A 26 3.97 0.14 3.22
CA ASN A 26 4.83 -0.53 2.26
C ASN A 26 4.01 -1.41 1.33
N LEU A 27 4.17 -1.21 0.02
CA LEU A 27 3.64 -2.07 -1.01
C LEU A 27 4.74 -3.06 -1.42
N ASN A 28 4.49 -4.33 -1.24
CA ASN A 28 5.46 -5.40 -1.43
C ASN A 28 5.01 -6.41 -2.48
N LEU A 29 5.98 -6.96 -3.18
CA LEU A 29 5.81 -8.12 -4.04
C LEU A 29 6.25 -9.36 -3.24
N TYR A 30 5.29 -10.16 -2.80
CA TYR A 30 5.50 -11.37 -2.00
C TYR A 30 5.65 -12.60 -2.90
N ARG A 31 6.42 -13.56 -2.43
CA ARG A 31 6.62 -14.86 -3.07
C ARG A 31 6.68 -15.99 -2.04
N LEU A 32 6.53 -17.21 -2.49
CA LEU A 32 6.73 -18.37 -1.63
C LEU A 32 8.22 -18.54 -1.25
N ALA A 33 8.47 -19.10 -0.08
CA ALA A 33 9.81 -19.51 0.33
C ALA A 33 10.40 -20.48 -0.72
N GLY A 34 11.68 -20.29 -1.04
CA GLY A 34 12.36 -21.08 -2.09
C GLY A 34 12.23 -20.52 -3.50
N THR A 35 11.30 -19.60 -3.75
CA THR A 35 11.26 -18.86 -5.03
C THR A 35 12.35 -17.78 -5.03
N PRO A 36 13.21 -17.70 -6.05
CA PRO A 36 14.22 -16.64 -6.14
C PRO A 36 13.59 -15.24 -6.19
N ALA A 37 14.33 -14.25 -5.68
CA ALA A 37 13.89 -12.86 -5.81
C ALA A 37 13.93 -12.43 -7.29
N PRO A 38 12.84 -11.89 -7.85
CA PRO A 38 12.82 -11.49 -9.25
C PRO A 38 13.66 -10.22 -9.45
N ARG A 39 14.35 -10.13 -10.59
CA ARG A 39 14.92 -8.89 -11.08
C ARG A 39 13.80 -8.14 -11.79
N LEU A 40 13.47 -6.96 -11.29
CA LEU A 40 12.37 -6.17 -11.83
C LEU A 40 12.86 -5.21 -12.92
N PRO A 41 12.07 -5.04 -14.00
CA PRO A 41 10.77 -5.70 -14.28
C PRO A 41 10.90 -7.06 -14.99
N ASP A 42 12.06 -7.41 -15.54
CA ASP A 42 12.25 -8.43 -16.57
C ASP A 42 11.77 -9.84 -16.15
N ASP A 43 12.07 -10.23 -14.90
CA ASP A 43 11.71 -11.58 -14.42
C ASP A 43 10.19 -11.72 -14.13
N LEU A 44 9.41 -10.64 -14.30
CA LEU A 44 7.94 -10.70 -14.24
C LEU A 44 7.30 -11.10 -15.56
N ALA A 45 8.04 -11.11 -16.68
CA ALA A 45 7.50 -11.43 -17.99
C ALA A 45 6.79 -12.80 -17.99
N GLY A 46 5.53 -12.82 -18.44
CA GLY A 46 4.67 -14.01 -18.50
C GLY A 46 4.21 -14.54 -17.13
N LYS A 47 4.47 -13.83 -16.03
CA LYS A 47 4.10 -14.25 -14.69
C LYS A 47 2.67 -13.86 -14.33
N SER A 48 2.14 -14.55 -13.32
CA SER A 48 0.83 -14.24 -12.73
C SER A 48 1.00 -13.50 -11.42
N LEU A 49 0.34 -12.33 -11.32
CA LEU A 49 0.30 -11.50 -10.12
C LEU A 49 -1.08 -11.54 -9.49
N ILE A 50 -1.13 -11.89 -8.22
CA ILE A 50 -2.33 -11.82 -7.39
C ILE A 50 -2.45 -10.39 -6.87
N LEU A 51 -3.63 -9.78 -7.04
CA LEU A 51 -3.95 -8.42 -6.62
C LEU A 51 -5.23 -8.41 -5.80
N ILE A 52 -5.36 -7.43 -4.92
CA ILE A 52 -6.64 -7.15 -4.25
C ILE A 52 -7.52 -6.30 -5.16
N GLY A 53 -8.75 -6.74 -5.39
CA GLY A 53 -9.73 -6.00 -6.18
C GLY A 53 -10.12 -4.68 -5.51
N GLY A 54 -10.29 -3.64 -6.32
CA GLY A 54 -10.67 -2.30 -5.83
C GLY A 54 -9.51 -1.43 -5.34
N TYR A 55 -8.30 -1.95 -5.25
CA TYR A 55 -7.13 -1.12 -4.96
C TYR A 55 -6.70 -0.35 -6.22
N SER A 56 -6.38 0.93 -6.01
CA SER A 56 -5.68 1.77 -6.99
C SER A 56 -4.23 1.94 -6.56
N TYR A 57 -3.33 1.87 -7.51
CA TYR A 57 -1.89 2.01 -7.28
C TYR A 57 -1.38 3.34 -7.83
N TRP A 58 -0.14 3.67 -7.50
CA TRP A 58 0.51 4.87 -8.03
C TRP A 58 0.95 4.68 -9.48
N PRO A 59 1.16 5.78 -10.23
CA PRO A 59 1.49 5.72 -11.66
C PRO A 59 2.64 4.78 -12.00
N LYS A 60 3.69 4.74 -11.18
CA LYS A 60 4.84 3.84 -11.40
C LYS A 60 4.45 2.35 -11.29
N VAL A 61 3.59 2.00 -10.35
CA VAL A 61 3.11 0.62 -10.18
C VAL A 61 2.13 0.27 -11.29
N ASN A 62 1.21 1.17 -11.63
CA ASN A 62 0.28 0.97 -12.74
C ASN A 62 1.03 0.78 -14.06
N ALA A 63 2.07 1.59 -14.33
CA ALA A 63 2.91 1.42 -15.52
C ALA A 63 3.55 0.02 -15.62
N LEU A 64 3.95 -0.55 -14.47
CA LEU A 64 4.46 -1.92 -14.42
C LEU A 64 3.35 -2.95 -14.71
N LEU A 65 2.17 -2.77 -14.11
CA LEU A 65 1.05 -3.70 -14.26
C LEU A 65 0.44 -3.68 -15.66
N ASP A 66 0.49 -2.53 -16.32
CA ASP A 66 -0.10 -2.29 -17.64
C ASP A 66 0.91 -2.43 -18.79
N ASP A 67 2.16 -2.81 -18.48
CA ASP A 67 3.21 -2.97 -19.49
C ASP A 67 2.93 -4.18 -20.41
N PRO A 68 2.57 -3.95 -21.68
CA PRO A 68 2.27 -5.05 -22.61
C PRO A 68 3.50 -5.93 -22.92
N GLY A 69 4.71 -5.40 -22.72
CA GLY A 69 5.96 -6.15 -22.92
C GLY A 69 6.18 -7.24 -21.88
N LEU A 70 5.53 -7.13 -20.72
CA LEU A 70 5.62 -8.12 -19.64
C LEU A 70 4.59 -9.25 -19.76
N ASP A 71 3.50 -9.06 -20.52
CA ASP A 71 2.43 -10.06 -20.67
C ASP A 71 1.98 -10.67 -19.32
N LEU A 72 1.72 -9.78 -18.34
CA LEU A 72 1.33 -10.18 -16.98
C LEU A 72 -0.08 -10.73 -16.95
N ARG A 73 -0.29 -11.80 -16.21
CA ARG A 73 -1.64 -12.29 -15.88
C ARG A 73 -2.05 -11.74 -14.51
N LEU A 74 -2.99 -10.80 -14.48
CA LEU A 74 -3.47 -10.19 -13.25
C LEU A 74 -4.66 -10.98 -12.69
N LEU A 75 -4.46 -11.59 -11.53
CA LEU A 75 -5.45 -12.40 -10.80
C LEU A 75 -5.99 -11.58 -9.64
N ARG A 76 -7.26 -11.17 -9.70
CA ARG A 76 -7.85 -10.33 -8.66
C ARG A 76 -8.70 -11.17 -7.70
N THR A 77 -8.56 -10.89 -6.41
CA THR A 77 -9.38 -11.48 -5.35
C THR A 77 -9.93 -10.40 -4.44
N SER A 78 -10.96 -10.72 -3.65
CA SER A 78 -11.68 -9.73 -2.84
C SER A 78 -11.03 -9.41 -1.50
N ASN A 79 -10.10 -10.24 -1.01
CA ASN A 79 -9.50 -10.06 0.31
C ASN A 79 -8.12 -10.70 0.43
N HIS A 80 -7.38 -10.27 1.45
CA HIS A 80 -5.99 -10.67 1.72
C HIS A 80 -5.84 -12.15 2.09
N LEU A 81 -6.81 -12.75 2.80
CA LEU A 81 -6.79 -14.17 3.15
C LEU A 81 -6.82 -15.03 1.89
N SER A 82 -7.79 -14.77 1.00
CA SER A 82 -7.89 -15.47 -0.28
C SER A 82 -6.66 -15.26 -1.16
N ALA A 83 -6.06 -14.06 -1.13
CA ALA A 83 -4.84 -13.77 -1.87
C ALA A 83 -3.65 -14.63 -1.39
N LEU A 84 -3.46 -14.74 -0.08
CA LEU A 84 -2.42 -15.59 0.50
C LEU A 84 -2.67 -17.08 0.23
N GLU A 85 -3.91 -17.54 0.32
CA GLU A 85 -4.26 -18.93 -0.03
C GLU A 85 -3.99 -19.23 -1.51
N MET A 86 -4.29 -18.29 -2.41
CA MET A 86 -3.95 -18.43 -3.83
C MET A 86 -2.44 -18.57 -4.05
N LEU A 87 -1.65 -17.73 -3.39
CA LEU A 87 -0.19 -17.80 -3.46
C LEU A 87 0.32 -19.14 -2.92
N GLN A 88 -0.16 -19.57 -1.75
CA GLN A 88 0.22 -20.83 -1.10
C GLN A 88 -0.08 -22.06 -1.96
N ARG A 89 -1.17 -22.00 -2.71
CA ARG A 89 -1.58 -23.08 -3.64
C ARG A 89 -0.98 -22.95 -5.04
N ASN A 90 0.03 -22.11 -5.23
CA ASN A 90 0.65 -21.83 -6.52
C ASN A 90 -0.35 -21.43 -7.63
N ARG A 91 -1.43 -20.72 -7.27
CA ARG A 91 -2.39 -20.20 -8.24
C ARG A 91 -1.97 -18.86 -8.84
N GLY A 92 -0.89 -18.29 -8.36
CA GLY A 92 -0.19 -17.13 -8.89
C GLY A 92 1.26 -17.19 -8.48
N ASP A 93 2.13 -16.55 -9.24
CA ASP A 93 3.57 -16.56 -9.00
C ASP A 93 3.97 -15.60 -7.88
N TYR A 94 3.30 -14.45 -7.83
CA TYR A 94 3.57 -13.38 -6.86
C TYR A 94 2.26 -12.77 -6.34
N LEU A 95 2.32 -12.21 -5.13
CA LEU A 95 1.26 -11.39 -4.55
C LEU A 95 1.76 -9.95 -4.39
N LEU A 96 1.05 -8.99 -5.00
CA LEU A 96 1.27 -7.57 -4.80
C LEU A 96 0.27 -7.03 -3.79
N ASP A 97 0.74 -6.70 -2.60
CA ASP A 97 -0.13 -6.24 -1.52
C ASP A 97 0.63 -5.43 -0.46
N TYR A 98 -0.11 -4.75 0.40
CA TYR A 98 0.44 -3.95 1.49
C TYR A 98 0.86 -4.81 2.68
N GLN A 99 1.92 -4.38 3.35
CA GLN A 99 2.57 -5.16 4.41
C GLN A 99 1.63 -5.47 5.58
N ILE A 100 0.94 -4.48 6.12
CA ILE A 100 0.11 -4.65 7.33
C ILE A 100 -1.01 -5.66 7.11
N PRO A 101 -1.89 -5.53 6.09
CA PRO A 101 -2.95 -6.52 5.87
C PRO A 101 -2.43 -7.91 5.53
N VAL A 102 -1.28 -8.02 4.86
CA VAL A 102 -0.65 -9.33 4.60
C VAL A 102 -0.22 -9.99 5.91
N GLU A 103 0.44 -9.24 6.80
CA GLU A 103 0.87 -9.78 8.11
C GLU A 103 -0.32 -10.23 8.96
N GLN A 104 -1.39 -9.45 9.01
CA GLN A 104 -2.63 -9.82 9.71
C GLN A 104 -3.27 -11.09 9.14
N ALA A 105 -3.36 -11.18 7.81
CA ALA A 105 -3.92 -12.34 7.14
C ALA A 105 -3.03 -13.59 7.33
N ARG A 106 -1.70 -13.42 7.25
CA ARG A 106 -0.72 -14.48 7.47
C ARG A 106 -0.84 -15.07 8.89
N GLN A 107 -0.96 -14.22 9.89
CA GLN A 107 -1.14 -14.66 11.29
C GLN A 107 -2.43 -15.47 11.46
N ARG A 108 -3.54 -15.02 10.84
CA ARG A 108 -4.82 -15.77 10.87
C ARG A 108 -4.71 -17.15 10.23
N LEU A 109 -3.95 -17.24 9.14
CA LEU A 109 -3.71 -18.52 8.43
C LEU A 109 -2.59 -19.36 9.08
N ARG A 110 -1.93 -18.85 10.11
CA ARG A 110 -0.77 -19.48 10.76
C ARG A 110 0.35 -19.82 9.76
N MET A 111 0.55 -18.95 8.78
CA MET A 111 1.62 -19.07 7.79
C MET A 111 2.91 -18.49 8.33
N GLU A 112 4.03 -19.05 7.92
CA GLU A 112 5.34 -18.46 8.14
C GLU A 112 5.51 -17.15 7.37
N ALA A 113 6.50 -16.34 7.79
CA ALA A 113 6.84 -15.10 7.10
C ALA A 113 7.20 -15.36 5.63
N LEU A 114 6.61 -14.58 4.74
CA LEU A 114 6.87 -14.68 3.31
C LEU A 114 8.01 -13.75 2.90
N PRO A 115 8.96 -14.20 2.07
CA PRO A 115 9.92 -13.31 1.46
C PRO A 115 9.24 -12.32 0.53
N TYR A 116 9.72 -11.10 0.52
CA TYR A 116 9.15 -10.03 -0.32
C TYR A 116 10.23 -9.10 -0.87
N GLN A 117 9.85 -8.34 -1.87
CA GLN A 117 10.60 -7.20 -2.40
C GLN A 117 9.71 -5.96 -2.32
N ARG A 118 10.20 -4.89 -1.69
CA ARG A 118 9.44 -3.64 -1.61
C ARG A 118 9.42 -2.95 -2.97
N LEU A 119 8.20 -2.65 -3.47
CA LEU A 119 8.00 -1.90 -4.71
C LEU A 119 7.80 -0.41 -4.45
N ALA A 120 7.09 -0.07 -3.38
CA ALA A 120 6.83 1.30 -3.01
C ALA A 120 6.71 1.47 -1.49
N GLN A 121 7.09 2.64 -1.03
CA GLN A 121 6.84 3.12 0.32
C GLN A 121 6.03 4.40 0.21
N VAL A 122 4.88 4.45 0.87
CA VAL A 122 3.89 5.50 0.69
C VAL A 122 3.68 6.22 1.99
N PRO A 123 3.96 7.53 2.05
CA PRO A 123 3.67 8.33 3.23
C PRO A 123 2.16 8.51 3.40
N ILE A 124 1.72 8.46 4.65
CA ILE A 124 0.33 8.71 5.07
C ILE A 124 0.26 10.10 5.68
N HIS A 125 -0.69 10.89 5.22
CA HIS A 125 -0.94 12.27 5.66
C HIS A 125 -2.39 12.43 6.12
N PHE A 126 -2.69 13.52 6.81
CA PHE A 126 -4.07 13.97 6.96
C PHE A 126 -4.63 14.36 5.60
N ILE A 127 -5.78 13.82 5.25
CA ILE A 127 -6.51 14.13 4.03
C ILE A 127 -7.84 14.78 4.42
N VAL A 128 -8.10 15.95 3.91
CA VAL A 128 -9.34 16.71 4.17
C VAL A 128 -10.03 17.00 2.84
N SER A 129 -11.33 16.74 2.76
CA SER A 129 -12.11 17.11 1.58
C SER A 129 -12.13 18.63 1.39
N ARG A 130 -11.88 19.12 0.19
CA ARG A 130 -12.02 20.55 -0.16
C ARG A 130 -13.45 21.08 0.01
N HIS A 131 -14.44 20.17 0.01
CA HIS A 131 -15.85 20.51 0.23
C HIS A 131 -16.22 20.66 1.72
N ALA A 132 -15.31 20.32 2.63
CA ALA A 132 -15.51 20.57 4.05
C ALA A 132 -15.49 22.09 4.31
N ARG A 133 -16.41 22.55 5.20
CA ARG A 133 -16.36 23.94 5.65
C ARG A 133 -15.00 24.20 6.30
N ASP A 134 -14.35 25.29 5.93
CA ASP A 134 -13.03 25.70 6.47
C ASP A 134 -11.91 24.66 6.30
N ALA A 135 -11.93 23.89 5.19
CA ALA A 135 -11.01 22.80 4.92
C ALA A 135 -9.52 23.19 5.11
N ALA A 136 -9.13 24.37 4.63
CA ALA A 136 -7.75 24.87 4.77
C ALA A 136 -7.40 25.14 6.24
N THR A 137 -8.32 25.71 7.01
CA THR A 137 -8.13 25.95 8.46
C THR A 137 -8.00 24.62 9.21
N ILE A 138 -8.81 23.62 8.86
CA ILE A 138 -8.75 22.28 9.46
C ILE A 138 -7.38 21.66 9.21
N VAL A 139 -6.88 21.67 7.96
CA VAL A 139 -5.55 21.12 7.64
C VAL A 139 -4.46 21.80 8.44
N THR A 140 -4.47 23.14 8.49
CA THR A 140 -3.47 23.90 9.25
C THR A 140 -3.53 23.58 10.74
N ALA A 141 -4.73 23.53 11.33
CA ALA A 141 -4.90 23.20 12.75
C ALA A 141 -4.42 21.78 13.10
N LEU A 142 -4.63 20.82 12.22
CA LEU A 142 -4.13 19.44 12.38
C LEU A 142 -2.61 19.38 12.30
N ASP A 143 -2.03 20.07 11.33
CA ASP A 143 -0.56 20.13 11.18
C ASP A 143 0.10 20.80 12.39
N ASP A 144 -0.47 21.89 12.89
CA ASP A 144 0.05 22.61 14.05
C ASP A 144 -0.09 21.78 15.33
N ALA A 145 -1.21 21.09 15.51
CA ALA A 145 -1.42 20.19 16.64
C ALA A 145 -0.46 18.99 16.61
N TYR A 146 -0.26 18.39 15.44
CA TYR A 146 0.71 17.30 15.26
C TYR A 146 2.13 17.76 15.63
N GLU A 147 2.54 18.91 15.13
CA GLU A 147 3.87 19.46 15.42
C GLU A 147 4.04 19.79 16.92
N ALA A 148 3.02 20.36 17.56
CA ALA A 148 3.06 20.64 18.99
C ALA A 148 3.24 19.38 19.82
N LEU A 149 2.52 18.30 19.50
CA LEU A 149 2.65 17.00 20.18
C LEU A 149 4.02 16.37 19.94
N ARG A 150 4.52 16.43 18.70
CA ARG A 150 5.85 15.95 18.34
C ARG A 150 6.95 16.68 19.13
N VAL A 151 6.87 17.98 19.25
CA VAL A 151 7.81 18.81 20.04
C VAL A 151 7.71 18.50 21.52
N ALA A 152 6.50 18.17 22.02
CA ALA A 152 6.29 17.75 23.41
C ALA A 152 6.84 16.33 23.71
N GLY A 153 7.31 15.61 22.69
CA GLY A 153 7.88 14.26 22.85
C GLY A 153 6.84 13.14 22.95
N GLU A 154 5.60 13.40 22.53
CA GLU A 154 4.56 12.39 22.45
C GLU A 154 4.88 11.36 21.37
N ASP A 155 4.60 10.10 21.65
CA ASP A 155 4.67 9.03 20.65
C ASP A 155 3.45 9.09 19.72
N LEU A 156 3.67 9.60 18.51
CA LEU A 156 2.65 9.78 17.48
C LEU A 156 2.65 8.63 16.46
N SER A 157 3.42 7.58 16.72
CA SER A 157 3.40 6.39 15.84
C SER A 157 2.01 5.77 15.81
N LEU A 158 1.50 5.50 14.62
CA LEU A 158 0.29 4.70 14.50
C LEU A 158 0.59 3.27 14.97
N PRO A 159 -0.31 2.65 15.75
CA PRO A 159 -0.10 1.27 16.18
C PRO A 159 0.19 0.40 14.96
N SER A 160 1.33 -0.26 14.96
CA SER A 160 1.64 -1.35 14.05
C SER A 160 1.03 -2.61 14.66
N ASP A 161 -0.25 -2.81 14.41
CA ASP A 161 -0.92 -4.07 14.80
C ASP A 161 -0.48 -5.24 13.92
#